data_7351920c90f4a34f1922a3649ec8a28d
#
_entry.id   7351920c90f4a34f1922a3649ec8a28d
#
_cell.length_a   1.000
_cell.length_b   1.000
_cell.length_c   1.000
_cell.angle_alpha   90.00
_cell.angle_beta   90.00
_cell.angle_gamma   90.00
#
_symmetry.space_group_name_H-M   'P 1'
#
loop_
_entity.id
_entity.type
_entity.pdbx_description
1 polymer ?
#
loop_
_entity_poly.entity_id
_entity_poly.type
_entity_poly.pdbx_seq_one_letter_code
_entity_poly.pdbx_strand_id
1 'polypeptide(L)'
;QKLTELNPTSYTPLALVNLDPAGFQVRADSPYKTMADAMAAIKANPGKFKASGTGQGGIWHLALAGWLRDAKIDPATVPWVPSNGAAPGLQDLVAGGVEFVPCSLPEARSLIDAGKVRSLAVMATSRAALFPNVPTLKEAAGSDWATGAWRGIAAPKGLPPAIAARLEASVKKAYDSKEYKDFMAQRGFGLLWGNGAEFAQFMAKADADMKAVMTAVGIAK
;
A
#
# COMPACT_ATOMS: atom_id res chain seq x y z
N GLN A 1 -1.28 17.48 4.37
CA GLN A 1 -0.01 18.17 4.03
C GLN A 1 -0.26 19.47 3.24
N LYS A 2 -1.45 19.68 2.71
CA LYS A 2 -1.81 20.86 1.87
C LYS A 2 -0.82 21.10 0.71
N LEU A 3 -0.39 20.01 0.06
CA LEU A 3 0.50 20.09 -1.10
C LEU A 3 -0.23 20.48 -2.39
N THR A 4 -1.57 20.38 -2.39
CA THR A 4 -2.46 20.73 -3.50
C THR A 4 -3.85 21.07 -2.96
N GLU A 5 -4.63 21.83 -3.73
CA GLU A 5 -6.06 22.09 -3.48
C GLU A 5 -6.95 21.00 -4.09
N LEU A 6 -6.37 20.05 -4.82
CA LEU A 6 -7.11 18.94 -5.42
C LEU A 6 -7.62 17.96 -4.35
N ASN A 7 -8.83 17.45 -4.57
CA ASN A 7 -9.49 16.48 -3.70
C ASN A 7 -10.33 15.51 -4.57
N PRO A 8 -10.95 14.48 -4.00
CA PRO A 8 -11.73 13.51 -4.77
C PRO A 8 -12.82 14.12 -5.66
N THR A 9 -13.38 15.28 -5.28
CA THR A 9 -14.43 15.95 -6.07
C THR A 9 -13.89 16.85 -7.19
N SER A 10 -12.57 16.94 -7.36
CA SER A 10 -11.92 17.71 -8.42
C SER A 10 -11.89 16.96 -9.76
N TYR A 11 -12.38 15.74 -9.80
CA TYR A 11 -12.30 14.84 -10.95
C TYR A 11 -13.67 14.29 -11.34
N THR A 12 -13.78 13.80 -12.58
CA THR A 12 -14.81 12.87 -13.02
C THR A 12 -14.21 11.47 -12.99
N PRO A 13 -14.51 10.62 -11.97
CA PRO A 13 -13.98 9.27 -11.89
C PRO A 13 -14.51 8.40 -13.04
N LEU A 14 -13.67 7.58 -13.64
CA LEU A 14 -14.06 6.69 -14.75
C LEU A 14 -13.94 5.22 -14.34
N ALA A 15 -12.83 4.82 -13.74
CA ALA A 15 -12.65 3.43 -13.29
C ALA A 15 -11.56 3.29 -12.24
N LEU A 16 -11.75 2.41 -11.27
CA LEU A 16 -10.70 1.83 -10.43
C LEU A 16 -10.24 0.54 -11.11
N VAL A 17 -8.92 0.35 -11.28
CA VAL A 17 -8.41 -0.77 -12.08
C VAL A 17 -7.39 -1.65 -11.37
N ASN A 18 -6.86 -1.19 -10.23
CA ASN A 18 -5.80 -1.90 -9.53
C ASN A 18 -5.76 -1.52 -8.04
N LEU A 19 -5.42 -2.48 -7.21
CA LEU A 19 -4.99 -2.27 -5.83
C LEU A 19 -3.86 -3.24 -5.51
N ASP A 20 -2.69 -2.70 -5.15
CA ASP A 20 -1.54 -3.48 -4.68
C ASP A 20 -1.41 -3.31 -3.17
N PRO A 21 -1.83 -4.30 -2.37
CA PRO A 21 -1.75 -4.22 -0.92
C PRO A 21 -0.32 -4.06 -0.42
N ALA A 22 -0.15 -3.34 0.68
CA ALA A 22 1.13 -3.23 1.37
C ALA A 22 1.53 -4.59 1.94
N GLY A 23 2.79 -4.98 1.74
CA GLY A 23 3.42 -6.05 2.50
C GLY A 23 4.24 -5.47 3.65
N PHE A 24 4.79 -6.30 4.51
CA PHE A 24 5.71 -5.90 5.56
C PHE A 24 7.02 -6.65 5.38
N GLN A 25 8.01 -5.97 4.81
CA GLN A 25 9.29 -6.56 4.44
C GLN A 25 10.35 -6.31 5.50
N VAL A 26 11.13 -7.36 5.75
CA VAL A 26 12.35 -7.34 6.57
C VAL A 26 13.50 -7.99 5.80
N ARG A 27 14.73 -7.75 6.20
CA ARG A 27 15.89 -8.51 5.68
C ARG A 27 15.69 -10.00 5.95
N ALA A 28 16.08 -10.84 5.01
CA ALA A 28 15.90 -12.30 5.13
C ALA A 28 16.67 -12.91 6.30
N ASP A 29 17.83 -12.34 6.66
CA ASP A 29 18.67 -12.75 7.78
C ASP A 29 18.28 -12.09 9.12
N SER A 30 17.29 -11.19 9.13
CA SER A 30 16.82 -10.54 10.35
C SER A 30 16.30 -11.54 11.38
N PRO A 31 16.34 -11.22 12.68
CA PRO A 31 15.77 -12.07 13.72
C PRO A 31 14.24 -12.20 13.63
N TYR A 32 13.57 -11.29 12.93
CA TYR A 32 12.11 -11.26 12.80
C TYR A 32 11.66 -12.32 11.78
N LYS A 33 11.02 -13.38 12.26
CA LYS A 33 10.48 -14.45 11.40
C LYS A 33 8.98 -14.32 11.19
N THR A 34 8.30 -13.62 12.10
CA THR A 34 6.85 -13.39 12.11
C THR A 34 6.52 -11.93 12.40
N MET A 35 5.28 -11.52 12.12
CA MET A 35 4.78 -10.20 12.54
C MET A 35 4.79 -10.05 14.07
N ALA A 36 4.57 -11.14 14.81
CA ALA A 36 4.63 -11.13 16.26
C ALA A 36 6.04 -10.77 16.77
N ASP A 37 7.10 -11.32 16.15
CA ASP A 37 8.48 -11.00 16.52
C ASP A 37 8.77 -9.51 16.27
N ALA A 38 8.39 -8.99 15.09
CA ALA A 38 8.58 -7.59 14.75
C ALA A 38 7.81 -6.66 15.70
N MET A 39 6.57 -7.00 16.02
CA MET A 39 5.73 -6.24 16.94
C MET A 39 6.31 -6.23 18.37
N ALA A 40 6.77 -7.38 18.86
CA ALA A 40 7.40 -7.49 20.17
C ALA A 40 8.68 -6.65 20.25
N ALA A 41 9.51 -6.69 19.21
CA ALA A 41 10.73 -5.89 19.12
C ALA A 41 10.43 -4.37 19.10
N ILE A 42 9.45 -3.93 18.31
CA ILE A 42 9.02 -2.52 18.25
C ILE A 42 8.54 -2.03 19.63
N LYS A 43 7.67 -2.82 20.29
CA LYS A 43 7.15 -2.47 21.61
C LYS A 43 8.25 -2.40 22.69
N ALA A 44 9.23 -3.31 22.65
CA ALA A 44 10.31 -3.35 23.62
C ALA A 44 11.35 -2.23 23.40
N ASN A 45 11.45 -1.66 22.22
CA ASN A 45 12.49 -0.70 21.84
C ASN A 45 11.92 0.46 21.01
N PRO A 46 11.06 1.30 21.58
CA PRO A 46 10.46 2.43 20.84
C PRO A 46 11.54 3.39 20.33
N GLY A 47 11.42 3.81 19.07
CA GLY A 47 12.36 4.72 18.42
C GLY A 47 13.65 4.09 17.89
N LYS A 48 13.92 2.83 18.18
CA LYS A 48 15.16 2.13 17.76
C LYS A 48 15.14 1.71 16.29
N PHE A 49 14.01 1.22 15.80
CA PHE A 49 13.88 0.66 14.46
C PHE A 49 13.30 1.69 13.50
N LYS A 50 13.85 1.75 12.29
CA LYS A 50 13.44 2.69 11.25
C LYS A 50 12.74 1.96 10.13
N ALA A 51 11.87 2.68 9.43
CA ALA A 51 11.23 2.18 8.22
C ALA A 51 11.35 3.18 7.07
N SER A 52 11.27 2.68 5.84
CA SER A 52 11.34 3.47 4.61
C SER A 52 10.40 2.90 3.54
N GLY A 53 10.33 3.53 2.36
CA GLY A 53 9.55 3.02 1.22
C GLY A 53 8.94 4.09 0.32
N THR A 54 8.66 5.28 0.85
CA THR A 54 8.17 6.47 0.10
C THR A 54 8.60 7.75 0.80
N GLY A 55 8.26 8.89 0.21
CA GLY A 55 8.28 10.16 0.94
C GLY A 55 7.38 10.13 2.18
N GLN A 56 7.63 11.01 3.13
CA GLN A 56 6.83 11.13 4.34
C GLN A 56 5.37 11.47 4.00
N GLY A 57 4.42 10.71 4.56
CA GLY A 57 2.99 10.82 4.23
C GLY A 57 2.60 10.11 2.92
N GLY A 58 3.51 9.43 2.26
CA GLY A 58 3.20 8.54 1.14
C GLY A 58 2.54 7.24 1.61
N ILE A 59 2.00 6.47 0.64
CA ILE A 59 1.15 5.32 0.94
C ILE A 59 1.83 4.27 1.84
N TRP A 60 3.13 4.01 1.65
CA TRP A 60 3.83 3.01 2.47
C TRP A 60 4.08 3.50 3.89
N HIS A 61 4.34 4.81 4.09
CA HIS A 61 4.38 5.39 5.44
C HIS A 61 3.03 5.25 6.14
N LEU A 62 1.94 5.61 5.45
CA LEU A 62 0.59 5.53 6.03
C LEU A 62 0.13 4.09 6.25
N ALA A 63 0.58 3.13 5.43
CA ALA A 63 0.33 1.72 5.65
C ALA A 63 0.91 1.21 6.96
N LEU A 64 2.18 1.55 7.24
CA LEU A 64 2.83 1.22 8.51
C LEU A 64 2.15 1.92 9.70
N ALA A 65 1.94 3.22 9.58
CA ALA A 65 1.36 4.02 10.65
C ALA A 65 -0.06 3.58 11.01
N GLY A 66 -0.87 3.23 10.00
CA GLY A 66 -2.21 2.70 10.21
C GLY A 66 -2.20 1.36 10.93
N TRP A 67 -1.31 0.43 10.56
CA TRP A 67 -1.16 -0.83 11.27
C TRP A 67 -0.68 -0.64 12.71
N LEU A 68 0.34 0.18 12.95
CA LEU A 68 0.82 0.46 14.31
C LEU A 68 -0.30 1.02 15.19
N ARG A 69 -1.08 1.96 14.66
CA ARG A 69 -2.23 2.53 15.35
C ARG A 69 -3.31 1.47 15.65
N ASP A 70 -3.64 0.60 14.69
CA ASP A 70 -4.58 -0.50 14.89
C ASP A 70 -4.09 -1.46 15.98
N ALA A 71 -2.78 -1.76 16.01
CA ALA A 71 -2.11 -2.56 17.03
C ALA A 71 -1.92 -1.83 18.39
N LYS A 72 -2.47 -0.60 18.56
CA LYS A 72 -2.33 0.25 19.75
C LYS A 72 -0.87 0.59 20.08
N ILE A 73 -0.06 0.77 19.05
CA ILE A 73 1.33 1.23 19.14
C ILE A 73 1.39 2.64 18.56
N ASP A 74 2.07 3.56 19.26
CA ASP A 74 2.30 4.90 18.73
C ASP A 74 3.14 4.81 17.44
N PRO A 75 2.66 5.31 16.29
CA PRO A 75 3.43 5.31 15.05
C PRO A 75 4.82 5.97 15.15
N ALA A 76 5.01 6.93 16.06
CA ALA A 76 6.30 7.57 16.31
C ALA A 76 7.37 6.61 16.85
N THR A 77 6.98 5.42 17.34
CA THR A 77 7.93 4.38 17.79
C THR A 77 8.76 3.78 16.66
N VAL A 78 8.34 3.96 15.39
CA VAL A 78 9.09 3.55 14.21
C VAL A 78 9.34 4.77 13.32
N PRO A 79 10.46 5.50 13.53
CA PRO A 79 10.82 6.66 12.74
C PRO A 79 10.83 6.34 11.23
N TRP A 80 10.22 7.22 10.44
CA TRP A 80 10.18 7.10 9.00
C TRP A 80 11.37 7.79 8.34
N VAL A 81 12.09 7.05 7.48
CA VAL A 81 13.16 7.56 6.63
C VAL A 81 12.59 7.76 5.22
N PRO A 82 12.40 8.99 4.75
CA PRO A 82 11.84 9.24 3.42
C PRO A 82 12.74 8.71 2.30
N SER A 83 12.11 8.16 1.25
CA SER A 83 12.80 7.68 0.04
C SER A 83 11.96 7.98 -1.21
N ASN A 84 12.62 7.95 -2.39
CA ASN A 84 11.95 8.14 -3.67
C ASN A 84 11.31 6.84 -4.19
N GLY A 85 10.39 6.26 -3.38
CA GLY A 85 9.69 5.02 -3.70
C GLY A 85 10.26 3.79 -3.00
N ALA A 86 9.65 2.62 -3.27
CA ALA A 86 9.99 1.38 -2.61
C ALA A 86 11.40 0.86 -2.97
N ALA A 87 11.83 1.01 -4.21
CA ALA A 87 13.11 0.46 -4.66
C ALA A 87 14.32 0.98 -3.86
N PRO A 88 14.54 2.30 -3.68
CA PRO A 88 15.62 2.77 -2.81
C PRO A 88 15.43 2.39 -1.34
N GLY A 89 14.18 2.36 -0.83
CA GLY A 89 13.91 1.89 0.54
C GLY A 89 14.28 0.42 0.74
N LEU A 90 14.01 -0.43 -0.23
CA LEU A 90 14.40 -1.85 -0.22
C LEU A 90 15.91 -2.05 -0.33
N GLN A 91 16.61 -1.19 -1.08
CA GLN A 91 18.08 -1.20 -1.12
C GLN A 91 18.66 -0.84 0.25
N ASP A 92 18.09 0.17 0.90
CA ASP A 92 18.48 0.58 2.25
C ASP A 92 18.19 -0.52 3.30
N LEU A 93 17.05 -1.21 3.16
CA LEU A 93 16.72 -2.39 3.96
C LEU A 93 17.81 -3.48 3.82
N VAL A 94 18.18 -3.83 2.60
CA VAL A 94 19.20 -4.87 2.34
C VAL A 94 20.58 -4.44 2.87
N ALA A 95 20.90 -3.15 2.79
CA ALA A 95 22.12 -2.56 3.34
C ALA A 95 22.12 -2.44 4.88
N GLY A 96 20.96 -2.58 5.53
CA GLY A 96 20.81 -2.47 6.98
C GLY A 96 20.66 -1.04 7.51
N GLY A 97 20.35 -0.08 6.63
CA GLY A 97 20.09 1.32 7.03
C GLY A 97 18.69 1.52 7.64
N VAL A 98 17.74 0.64 7.29
CA VAL A 98 16.42 0.54 7.92
C VAL A 98 16.07 -0.92 8.21
N GLU A 99 15.13 -1.14 9.13
CA GLU A 99 14.71 -2.49 9.53
C GLU A 99 13.45 -2.96 8.81
N PHE A 100 12.58 -2.04 8.37
CA PHE A 100 11.28 -2.36 7.78
C PHE A 100 11.03 -1.56 6.51
N VAL A 101 10.41 -2.21 5.52
CA VAL A 101 9.89 -1.53 4.31
C VAL A 101 8.49 -2.04 4.01
N PRO A 102 7.44 -1.28 4.36
CA PRO A 102 6.07 -1.63 3.98
C PRO A 102 5.82 -1.19 2.53
N CYS A 103 6.05 -2.05 1.57
CA CYS A 103 5.73 -1.83 0.15
C CYS A 103 4.94 -3.01 -0.41
N SER A 104 4.44 -2.92 -1.64
CA SER A 104 3.72 -4.05 -2.25
C SER A 104 4.64 -5.25 -2.48
N LEU A 105 4.07 -6.46 -2.46
CA LEU A 105 4.82 -7.69 -2.75
C LEU A 105 5.46 -7.68 -4.15
N PRO A 106 4.77 -7.20 -5.22
CA PRO A 106 5.39 -7.07 -6.53
C PRO A 106 6.64 -6.18 -6.57
N GLU A 107 6.67 -5.08 -5.79
CA GLU A 107 7.84 -4.21 -5.71
C GLU A 107 9.04 -4.91 -5.03
N ALA A 108 8.78 -5.76 -4.06
CA ALA A 108 9.81 -6.53 -3.34
C ALA A 108 10.19 -7.85 -4.02
N ARG A 109 9.46 -8.28 -5.06
CA ARG A 109 9.53 -9.63 -5.62
C ARG A 109 10.96 -10.07 -5.98
N SER A 110 11.71 -9.26 -6.70
CA SER A 110 13.07 -9.63 -7.12
C SER A 110 14.01 -9.90 -5.94
N LEU A 111 13.83 -9.18 -4.83
CA LEU A 111 14.63 -9.37 -3.62
C LEU A 111 14.11 -10.53 -2.76
N ILE A 112 12.80 -10.81 -2.80
CA ILE A 112 12.20 -12.00 -2.18
C ILE A 112 12.70 -13.26 -2.90
N ASP A 113 12.61 -13.29 -4.23
CA ASP A 113 13.07 -14.41 -5.07
C ASP A 113 14.58 -14.65 -4.94
N ALA A 114 15.36 -13.56 -4.75
CA ALA A 114 16.80 -13.63 -4.47
C ALA A 114 17.16 -14.01 -3.02
N GLY A 115 16.17 -14.23 -2.14
CA GLY A 115 16.38 -14.57 -0.73
C GLY A 115 17.04 -13.46 0.09
N LYS A 116 16.96 -12.20 -0.35
CA LYS A 116 17.50 -11.02 0.36
C LYS A 116 16.52 -10.39 1.32
N VAL A 117 15.23 -10.53 1.02
CA VAL A 117 14.12 -9.93 1.74
C VAL A 117 13.08 -11.02 2.04
N ARG A 118 12.39 -10.89 3.17
CA ARG A 118 11.25 -11.70 3.57
C ARG A 118 10.05 -10.81 3.83
N SER A 119 8.87 -11.23 3.34
CA SER A 119 7.60 -10.59 3.69
C SER A 119 6.97 -11.33 4.86
N LEU A 120 6.69 -10.62 5.95
CA LEU A 120 6.08 -11.20 7.16
C LEU A 120 4.56 -11.24 7.09
N ALA A 121 3.96 -10.32 6.37
CA ALA A 121 2.50 -10.26 6.12
C ALA A 121 2.17 -9.38 4.91
N VAL A 122 0.93 -9.49 4.44
CA VAL A 122 0.30 -8.57 3.49
C VAL A 122 -0.94 -7.94 4.11
N MET A 123 -1.11 -6.62 3.95
CA MET A 123 -2.23 -5.83 4.48
C MET A 123 -3.44 -5.90 3.53
N ALA A 124 -3.96 -7.10 3.38
CA ALA A 124 -5.05 -7.45 2.47
C ALA A 124 -6.05 -8.37 3.16
N THR A 125 -7.25 -8.49 2.59
CA THR A 125 -8.31 -9.39 3.08
C THR A 125 -8.07 -10.86 2.69
N SER A 126 -7.16 -11.10 1.71
CA SER A 126 -6.76 -12.43 1.26
C SER A 126 -5.29 -12.44 0.87
N ARG A 127 -4.68 -13.63 0.87
CA ARG A 127 -3.30 -13.80 0.44
C ARG A 127 -3.15 -13.51 -1.06
N ALA A 128 -1.99 -12.98 -1.45
CA ALA A 128 -1.66 -12.74 -2.85
C ALA A 128 -1.34 -14.06 -3.57
N ALA A 129 -1.92 -14.27 -4.76
CA ALA A 129 -1.81 -15.54 -5.49
C ALA A 129 -0.36 -15.95 -5.80
N LEU A 130 0.51 -14.99 -6.16
CA LEU A 130 1.94 -15.26 -6.41
C LEU A 130 2.78 -15.44 -5.14
N PHE A 131 2.22 -15.14 -3.97
CA PHE A 131 2.91 -15.21 -2.69
C PHE A 131 2.05 -15.98 -1.65
N PRO A 132 1.65 -17.23 -1.94
CA PRO A 132 0.70 -17.97 -1.12
C PRO A 132 1.21 -18.25 0.30
N ASN A 133 2.51 -18.20 0.50
CA ASN A 133 3.16 -18.40 1.80
C ASN A 133 3.22 -17.13 2.66
N VAL A 134 2.90 -15.95 2.09
CA VAL A 134 2.82 -14.70 2.85
C VAL A 134 1.42 -14.59 3.46
N PRO A 135 1.28 -14.64 4.80
CA PRO A 135 -0.02 -14.54 5.44
C PRO A 135 -0.60 -13.13 5.30
N THR A 136 -1.90 -12.99 5.43
CA THR A 136 -2.53 -11.69 5.63
C THR A 136 -2.14 -11.12 7.00
N LEU A 137 -2.26 -9.81 7.16
CA LEU A 137 -2.01 -9.17 8.46
C LEU A 137 -2.98 -9.68 9.54
N LYS A 138 -4.21 -10.04 9.16
CA LYS A 138 -5.18 -10.67 10.05
C LYS A 138 -4.71 -12.04 10.55
N GLU A 139 -4.22 -12.89 9.65
CA GLU A 139 -3.68 -14.21 10.01
C GLU A 139 -2.42 -14.09 10.87
N ALA A 140 -1.55 -13.12 10.58
CA ALA A 140 -0.24 -12.99 11.21
C ALA A 140 -0.24 -12.19 12.53
N ALA A 141 -1.19 -11.27 12.72
CA ALA A 141 -1.21 -10.34 13.85
C ALA A 141 -2.62 -10.00 14.36
N GLY A 142 -3.68 -10.62 13.86
CA GLY A 142 -5.06 -10.38 14.27
C GLY A 142 -5.63 -9.02 13.86
N SER A 143 -4.94 -8.23 13.03
CA SER A 143 -5.34 -6.91 12.59
C SER A 143 -6.13 -6.97 11.29
N ASP A 144 -7.28 -6.32 11.26
CA ASP A 144 -8.10 -6.15 10.04
C ASP A 144 -7.64 -4.96 9.18
N TRP A 145 -6.55 -4.28 9.55
CA TRP A 145 -5.99 -3.18 8.77
C TRP A 145 -5.54 -3.66 7.38
N ALA A 146 -6.20 -3.11 6.37
CA ALA A 146 -5.91 -3.40 4.96
C ALA A 146 -5.77 -2.10 4.19
N THR A 147 -4.68 -1.97 3.45
CA THR A 147 -4.40 -0.79 2.62
C THR A 147 -3.37 -1.12 1.56
N GLY A 148 -3.29 -0.27 0.54
CA GLY A 148 -2.33 -0.45 -0.55
C GLY A 148 -2.34 0.70 -1.54
N ALA A 149 -1.43 0.65 -2.50
CA ALA A 149 -1.39 1.57 -3.60
C ALA A 149 -2.46 1.19 -4.64
N TRP A 150 -3.42 2.06 -4.85
CA TRP A 150 -4.46 1.87 -5.85
C TRP A 150 -4.23 2.74 -7.08
N ARG A 151 -4.79 2.32 -8.20
CA ARG A 151 -4.74 3.07 -9.45
C ARG A 151 -6.10 3.08 -10.10
N GLY A 152 -6.48 4.28 -10.55
CA GLY A 152 -7.73 4.50 -11.25
C GLY A 152 -7.54 5.48 -12.40
N ILE A 153 -8.54 5.57 -13.24
CA ILE A 153 -8.61 6.50 -14.37
C ILE A 153 -9.70 7.51 -14.08
N ALA A 154 -9.35 8.78 -14.20
CA ALA A 154 -10.25 9.89 -14.02
C ALA A 154 -10.03 10.94 -15.12
N ALA A 155 -11.05 11.75 -15.38
CA ALA A 155 -11.00 12.90 -16.26
C ALA A 155 -11.15 14.21 -15.46
N PRO A 156 -10.90 15.37 -16.05
CA PRO A 156 -11.23 16.64 -15.45
C PRO A 156 -12.71 16.71 -15.05
N LYS A 157 -13.00 17.45 -13.98
CA LYS A 157 -14.37 17.66 -13.50
C LYS A 157 -15.26 18.23 -14.59
N GLY A 158 -16.51 17.76 -14.65
CA GLY A 158 -17.52 18.26 -15.58
C GLY A 158 -17.47 17.60 -16.96
N LEU A 159 -16.81 16.46 -17.11
CA LEU A 159 -16.89 15.68 -18.35
C LEU A 159 -18.36 15.32 -18.66
N PRO A 160 -18.86 15.55 -19.91
CA PRO A 160 -20.22 15.19 -20.29
C PRO A 160 -20.52 13.71 -20.03
N PRO A 161 -21.70 13.37 -19.45
CA PRO A 161 -22.01 11.99 -19.04
C PRO A 161 -21.88 10.96 -20.17
N ALA A 162 -22.27 11.31 -21.40
CA ALA A 162 -22.15 10.41 -22.55
C ALA A 162 -20.68 10.09 -22.90
N ILE A 163 -19.78 11.06 -22.73
CA ILE A 163 -18.35 10.87 -22.96
C ILE A 163 -17.76 10.03 -21.81
N ALA A 164 -18.14 10.32 -20.57
CA ALA A 164 -17.72 9.54 -19.40
C ALA A 164 -18.10 8.07 -19.55
N ALA A 165 -19.35 7.77 -19.90
CA ALA A 165 -19.83 6.41 -20.10
C ALA A 165 -19.07 5.67 -21.23
N ARG A 166 -18.77 6.35 -22.33
CA ARG A 166 -17.99 5.79 -23.45
C ARG A 166 -16.56 5.48 -23.04
N LEU A 167 -15.91 6.36 -22.28
CA LEU A 167 -14.55 6.15 -21.78
C LEU A 167 -14.53 5.01 -20.75
N GLU A 168 -15.45 4.97 -19.80
CA GLU A 168 -15.59 3.89 -18.82
C GLU A 168 -15.74 2.53 -19.54
N ALA A 169 -16.63 2.43 -20.54
CA ALA A 169 -16.80 1.21 -21.33
C ALA A 169 -15.51 0.79 -22.06
N SER A 170 -14.74 1.76 -22.58
CA SER A 170 -13.45 1.49 -23.23
C SER A 170 -12.41 0.96 -22.24
N VAL A 171 -12.33 1.57 -21.05
CA VAL A 171 -11.46 1.12 -19.96
C VAL A 171 -11.87 -0.29 -19.49
N LYS A 172 -13.19 -0.53 -19.36
CA LYS A 172 -13.71 -1.86 -18.97
C LYS A 172 -13.30 -2.94 -19.98
N LYS A 173 -13.43 -2.64 -21.28
CA LYS A 173 -13.01 -3.56 -22.34
C LYS A 173 -11.50 -3.87 -22.25
N ALA A 174 -10.67 -2.88 -22.00
CA ALA A 174 -9.22 -3.07 -21.80
C ALA A 174 -8.94 -3.89 -20.53
N TYR A 175 -9.61 -3.57 -19.41
CA TYR A 175 -9.49 -4.30 -18.14
C TYR A 175 -9.88 -5.79 -18.28
N ASP A 176 -10.92 -6.09 -19.06
CA ASP A 176 -11.39 -7.47 -19.27
C ASP A 176 -10.55 -8.25 -20.29
N SER A 177 -9.66 -7.58 -21.04
CA SER A 177 -8.82 -8.25 -22.03
C SER A 177 -7.90 -9.28 -21.38
N LYS A 178 -7.60 -10.31 -22.15
CA LYS A 178 -6.66 -11.36 -21.73
C LYS A 178 -5.25 -10.77 -21.52
N GLU A 179 -4.86 -9.84 -22.37
CA GLU A 179 -3.54 -9.19 -22.33
C GLU A 179 -3.33 -8.45 -21.01
N TYR A 180 -4.32 -7.66 -20.58
CA TYR A 180 -4.25 -6.93 -19.31
C TYR A 180 -4.20 -7.90 -18.12
N LYS A 181 -5.09 -8.89 -18.09
CA LYS A 181 -5.14 -9.88 -17.01
C LYS A 181 -3.86 -10.70 -16.91
N ASP A 182 -3.33 -11.16 -18.05
CA ASP A 182 -2.07 -11.89 -18.09
C ASP A 182 -0.89 -11.04 -17.60
N PHE A 183 -0.80 -9.78 -18.06
CA PHE A 183 0.21 -8.84 -17.60
C PHE A 183 0.17 -8.65 -16.07
N MET A 184 -1.02 -8.39 -15.52
CA MET A 184 -1.21 -8.18 -14.10
C MET A 184 -0.84 -9.44 -13.30
N ALA A 185 -1.30 -10.60 -13.74
CA ALA A 185 -1.01 -11.89 -13.11
C ALA A 185 0.50 -12.21 -13.14
N GLN A 186 1.17 -12.04 -14.27
CA GLN A 186 2.62 -12.30 -14.40
C GLN A 186 3.46 -11.41 -13.50
N ARG A 187 3.03 -10.17 -13.29
CA ARG A 187 3.71 -9.19 -12.44
C ARG A 187 3.32 -9.32 -10.97
N GLY A 188 2.22 -9.99 -10.66
CA GLY A 188 1.67 -10.12 -9.31
C GLY A 188 0.91 -8.88 -8.86
N PHE A 189 0.51 -8.00 -9.79
CA PHE A 189 -0.30 -6.84 -9.47
C PHE A 189 -1.75 -7.25 -9.18
N GLY A 190 -2.35 -6.57 -8.21
CA GLY A 190 -3.74 -6.81 -7.82
C GLY A 190 -4.75 -6.29 -8.83
N LEU A 191 -5.67 -7.14 -9.25
CA LEU A 191 -6.83 -6.73 -10.05
C LEU A 191 -7.95 -6.25 -9.11
N LEU A 192 -8.44 -5.05 -9.35
CA LEU A 192 -9.61 -4.51 -8.67
C LEU A 192 -10.38 -3.65 -9.67
N TRP A 193 -11.62 -4.03 -9.94
CA TRP A 193 -12.51 -3.24 -10.76
C TRP A 193 -13.50 -2.46 -9.92
N GLY A 194 -13.69 -1.20 -10.25
CA GLY A 194 -14.79 -0.36 -9.83
C GLY A 194 -15.17 0.58 -10.96
N ASN A 195 -16.46 0.71 -11.27
CA ASN A 195 -16.95 1.71 -12.22
C ASN A 195 -16.76 3.14 -11.67
N GLY A 196 -17.12 4.16 -12.44
CA GLY A 196 -16.91 5.56 -12.02
C GLY A 196 -17.58 5.91 -10.70
N ALA A 197 -18.79 5.41 -10.43
CA ALA A 197 -19.50 5.66 -9.17
C ALA A 197 -18.83 4.96 -7.99
N GLU A 198 -18.45 3.68 -8.16
CA GLU A 198 -17.72 2.89 -7.16
C GLU A 198 -16.34 3.50 -6.89
N PHE A 199 -15.66 3.97 -7.94
CA PHE A 199 -14.36 4.64 -7.78
C PHE A 199 -14.49 5.98 -7.03
N ALA A 200 -15.56 6.75 -7.25
CA ALA A 200 -15.84 7.96 -6.47
C ALA A 200 -15.99 7.67 -4.98
N GLN A 201 -16.76 6.62 -4.63
CA GLN A 201 -16.94 6.18 -3.25
C GLN A 201 -15.64 5.67 -2.64
N PHE A 202 -14.87 4.91 -3.41
CA PHE A 202 -13.56 4.42 -2.99
C PHE A 202 -12.60 5.58 -2.68
N MET A 203 -12.50 6.58 -3.56
CA MET A 203 -11.64 7.75 -3.33
C MET A 203 -12.05 8.54 -2.08
N ALA A 204 -13.36 8.76 -1.88
CA ALA A 204 -13.85 9.47 -0.71
C ALA A 204 -13.54 8.74 0.60
N LYS A 205 -13.71 7.41 0.60
CA LYS A 205 -13.36 6.58 1.77
C LYS A 205 -11.85 6.57 2.00
N ALA A 206 -11.05 6.39 0.97
CA ALA A 206 -9.59 6.37 1.07
C ALA A 206 -9.04 7.71 1.58
N ASP A 207 -9.61 8.84 1.14
CA ASP A 207 -9.24 10.18 1.63
C ASP A 207 -9.52 10.32 3.14
N ALA A 208 -10.71 9.90 3.59
CA ALA A 208 -11.09 9.96 5.00
C ALA A 208 -10.21 9.05 5.87
N ASP A 209 -9.97 7.81 5.44
CA ASP A 209 -9.15 6.84 6.17
C ASP A 209 -7.70 7.34 6.29
N MET A 210 -7.12 7.81 5.18
CA MET A 210 -5.74 8.31 5.18
C MET A 210 -5.60 9.62 5.97
N LYS A 211 -6.60 10.51 5.92
CA LYS A 211 -6.61 11.72 6.76
C LYS A 211 -6.56 11.36 8.24
N ALA A 212 -7.31 10.36 8.69
CA ALA A 212 -7.29 9.90 10.07
C ALA A 212 -5.90 9.39 10.49
N VAL A 213 -5.22 8.63 9.61
CA VAL A 213 -3.84 8.17 9.86
C VAL A 213 -2.86 9.34 9.85
N MET A 214 -2.96 10.25 8.87
CA MET A 214 -2.09 11.43 8.76
C MET A 214 -2.21 12.35 9.99
N THR A 215 -3.42 12.50 10.53
CA THR A 215 -3.66 13.24 11.77
C THR A 215 -2.95 12.57 12.95
N ALA A 216 -3.07 11.25 13.05
CA ALA A 216 -2.45 10.48 14.14
C ALA A 216 -0.92 10.53 14.14
N VAL A 217 -0.28 10.74 12.98
CA VAL A 217 1.19 10.89 12.86
C VAL A 217 1.63 12.37 12.79
N GLY A 218 0.73 13.32 13.01
CA GLY A 218 1.04 14.75 13.09
C GLY A 218 1.42 15.42 11.75
N ILE A 219 1.07 14.81 10.60
CA ILE A 219 1.38 15.35 9.27
C ILE A 219 0.15 15.93 8.52
N ALA A 220 -1.05 15.72 9.03
CA ALA A 220 -2.23 16.46 8.59
C ALA A 220 -2.25 17.85 9.26
N LYS A 221 -2.53 18.87 8.45
CA LYS A 221 -2.76 20.25 8.90
C LYS A 221 -4.21 20.63 8.69
#